data_b8ea1d99f391c827aa56f05d72babd4f
#
_entry.id   b8ea1d99f391c827aa56f05d72babd4f
#
_cell.length_a   1.000
_cell.length_b   1.000
_cell.length_c   1.000
_cell.angle_alpha   90.00
_cell.angle_beta   90.00
_cell.angle_gamma   90.00
#
_symmetry.space_group_name_H-M   'P 1'
#
loop_
_entity.id
_entity.type
_entity.pdbx_description
1 polymer ?
#
loop_
_entity_poly.entity_id
_entity_poly.type
_entity_poly.pdbx_seq_one_letter_code
_entity_poly.pdbx_strand_id
1 'polypeptide(L)'
;MEEIIQKFREGDQRAFEKLFWAFFPAGRRFVRTFLIEEEAADDILQEVFIQMWNKRQIFNNETHFKAYFYKSLRNNTIKRITRSKHALDLDSVGNEESDDLFLKITEIEFNREISRAVSQLPERRRQIILLSMTGMSVEQIADALKISINTVKSQKTKAYNSLREELKNINSFIFLFCL
;
A
#
# COMPACT_ATOMS: atom_id res chain seq x y z
N MET A 1 6.54 18.78 1.48
CA MET A 1 6.90 17.39 1.81
C MET A 1 8.27 17.01 1.27
N GLU A 2 8.60 17.35 0.04
CA GLU A 2 9.89 17.02 -0.61
C GLU A 2 11.12 17.48 0.22
N GLU A 3 11.13 18.70 0.75
CA GLU A 3 12.22 19.20 1.59
C GLU A 3 12.41 18.36 2.88
N ILE A 4 11.30 17.87 3.46
CA ILE A 4 11.36 17.01 4.67
C ILE A 4 11.98 15.67 4.31
N ILE A 5 11.63 15.11 3.15
CA ILE A 5 12.18 13.83 2.68
C ILE A 5 13.67 13.95 2.38
N GLN A 6 14.11 15.07 1.81
CA GLN A 6 15.53 15.32 1.58
C GLN A 6 16.31 15.36 2.91
N LYS A 7 15.84 16.12 3.91
CA LYS A 7 16.44 16.15 5.25
C LYS A 7 16.44 14.78 5.93
N PHE A 8 15.34 14.02 5.76
CA PHE A 8 15.26 12.63 6.25
C PHE A 8 16.34 11.74 5.64
N ARG A 9 16.59 11.82 4.32
CA ARG A 9 17.69 11.09 3.64
C ARG A 9 19.06 11.43 4.25
N GLU A 10 19.27 12.68 4.60
CA GLU A 10 20.50 13.19 5.22
C GLU A 10 20.65 12.77 6.70
N GLY A 11 19.63 12.13 7.28
CA GLY A 11 19.62 11.63 8.64
C GLY A 11 19.14 12.64 9.69
N ASP A 12 18.40 13.67 9.28
CA ASP A 12 17.81 14.64 10.20
C ASP A 12 16.67 13.97 11.02
N GLN A 13 16.87 13.87 12.34
CA GLN A 13 15.91 13.27 13.27
C GLN A 13 14.59 14.05 13.35
N ARG A 14 14.64 15.38 13.22
CA ARG A 14 13.42 16.20 13.24
C ARG A 14 12.59 15.98 11.98
N ALA A 15 13.24 15.77 10.84
CA ALA A 15 12.56 15.40 9.61
C ALA A 15 11.90 13.99 9.74
N PHE A 16 12.60 13.05 10.38
CA PHE A 16 12.03 11.73 10.69
C PHE A 16 10.80 11.85 11.60
N GLU A 17 10.90 12.62 12.69
CA GLU A 17 9.79 12.83 13.61
C GLU A 17 8.55 13.43 12.90
N LYS A 18 8.76 14.43 12.03
CA LYS A 18 7.68 15.02 11.23
C LYS A 18 7.02 14.00 10.31
N LEU A 19 7.79 13.15 9.64
CA LEU A 19 7.27 12.08 8.78
C LEU A 19 6.53 11.03 9.62
N PHE A 20 7.09 10.65 10.76
CA PHE A 20 6.45 9.72 11.70
C PHE A 20 5.04 10.22 12.07
N TRP A 21 4.91 11.42 12.61
CA TRP A 21 3.62 11.95 13.04
C TRP A 21 2.66 12.21 11.88
N ALA A 22 3.17 12.51 10.69
CA ALA A 22 2.33 12.68 9.50
C ALA A 22 1.73 11.36 9.00
N PHE A 23 2.47 10.25 9.09
CA PHE A 23 2.07 8.96 8.52
C PHE A 23 1.54 7.97 9.56
N PHE A 24 1.91 8.07 10.82
CA PHE A 24 1.51 7.15 11.89
C PHE A 24 -0.02 6.96 11.99
N PRO A 25 -0.86 8.03 12.03
CA PRO A 25 -2.31 7.83 12.17
C PRO A 25 -2.93 7.10 10.97
N ALA A 26 -2.42 7.36 9.76
CA ALA A 26 -2.89 6.70 8.55
C ALA A 26 -2.44 5.24 8.49
N GLY A 27 -1.18 4.97 8.83
CA GLY A 27 -0.64 3.63 8.93
C GLY A 27 -1.33 2.78 10.00
N ARG A 28 -1.60 3.36 11.17
CA ARG A 28 -2.33 2.67 12.25
C ARG A 28 -3.74 2.27 11.82
N ARG A 29 -4.48 3.19 11.20
CA ARG A 29 -5.80 2.86 10.63
C ARG A 29 -5.71 1.76 9.60
N PHE A 30 -4.69 1.79 8.75
CA PHE A 30 -4.43 0.79 7.74
C PHE A 30 -4.22 -0.60 8.37
N VAL A 31 -3.29 -0.76 9.32
CA VAL A 31 -3.00 -2.06 9.95
C VAL A 31 -4.21 -2.58 10.73
N ARG A 32 -4.95 -1.70 11.43
CA ARG A 32 -6.16 -2.05 12.19
C ARG A 32 -7.33 -2.54 11.32
N THR A 33 -7.29 -2.33 10.03
CA THR A 33 -8.27 -2.93 9.10
C THR A 33 -8.10 -4.46 9.04
N PHE A 34 -6.91 -4.97 9.37
CA PHE A 34 -6.56 -6.38 9.27
C PHE A 34 -6.35 -7.06 10.62
N LEU A 35 -5.92 -6.30 11.63
CA LEU A 35 -5.61 -6.78 12.95
C LEU A 35 -6.50 -6.08 13.97
N ILE A 36 -7.16 -6.87 14.82
CA ILE A 36 -8.05 -6.37 15.89
C ILE A 36 -7.19 -5.84 17.06
N GLU A 37 -6.01 -6.43 17.28
CA GLU A 37 -5.11 -6.09 18.38
C GLU A 37 -4.43 -4.74 18.13
N GLU A 38 -4.68 -3.77 19.02
CA GLU A 38 -4.12 -2.42 18.89
C GLU A 38 -2.58 -2.40 19.02
N GLU A 39 -2.04 -3.16 19.98
CA GLU A 39 -0.61 -3.27 20.26
C GLU A 39 0.15 -3.82 19.03
N ALA A 40 -0.40 -4.83 18.36
CA ALA A 40 0.20 -5.39 17.16
C ALA A 40 0.29 -4.39 15.99
N ALA A 41 -0.65 -3.44 15.91
CA ALA A 41 -0.60 -2.40 14.89
C ALA A 41 0.54 -1.39 15.15
N ASP A 42 0.73 -1.02 16.40
CA ASP A 42 1.78 -0.08 16.80
C ASP A 42 3.18 -0.71 16.65
N ASP A 43 3.34 -1.99 16.97
CA ASP A 43 4.57 -2.76 16.77
C ASP A 43 4.96 -2.80 15.27
N ILE A 44 4.00 -3.12 14.40
CA ILE A 44 4.24 -3.15 12.95
C ILE A 44 4.67 -1.77 12.43
N LEU A 45 4.01 -0.72 12.91
CA LEU A 45 4.38 0.65 12.53
C LEU A 45 5.79 1.01 12.97
N GLN A 46 6.17 0.68 14.20
CA GLN A 46 7.52 0.90 14.70
C GLN A 46 8.55 0.17 13.84
N GLU A 47 8.34 -1.11 13.55
CA GLU A 47 9.24 -1.89 12.69
C GLU A 47 9.39 -1.25 11.30
N VAL A 48 8.28 -0.82 10.69
CA VAL A 48 8.32 -0.16 9.37
C VAL A 48 9.10 1.14 9.41
N PHE A 49 8.87 1.99 10.42
CA PHE A 49 9.61 3.25 10.53
C PHE A 49 11.11 3.03 10.79
N ILE A 50 11.48 2.01 11.59
CA ILE A 50 12.87 1.62 11.80
C ILE A 50 13.50 1.16 10.47
N GLN A 51 12.80 0.32 9.70
CA GLN A 51 13.28 -0.13 8.38
C GLN A 51 13.47 1.06 7.43
N MET A 52 12.52 2.00 7.42
CA MET A 52 12.60 3.20 6.58
C MET A 52 13.78 4.09 7.00
N TRP A 53 14.01 4.27 8.29
CA TRP A 53 15.17 5.02 8.78
C TRP A 53 16.50 4.39 8.34
N ASN A 54 16.62 3.06 8.47
CA ASN A 54 17.82 2.33 8.04
C ASN A 54 18.06 2.43 6.52
N LYS A 55 16.99 2.51 5.75
CA LYS A 55 17.03 2.64 4.28
C LYS A 55 16.80 4.07 3.78
N ARG A 56 16.91 5.08 4.63
CA ARG A 56 16.50 6.46 4.32
C ARG A 56 17.09 7.04 3.03
N GLN A 57 18.27 6.59 2.63
CA GLN A 57 18.96 7.10 1.43
C GLN A 57 18.28 6.74 0.11
N ILE A 58 17.39 5.72 0.08
CA ILE A 58 16.70 5.31 -1.16
C ILE A 58 15.52 6.22 -1.51
N PHE A 59 15.02 7.03 -0.58
CA PHE A 59 13.79 7.82 -0.80
C PHE A 59 14.10 9.11 -1.56
N ASN A 60 13.75 9.15 -2.83
CA ASN A 60 14.05 10.28 -3.72
C ASN A 60 12.93 11.35 -3.73
N ASN A 61 11.70 10.98 -3.37
CA ASN A 61 10.53 11.86 -3.38
C ASN A 61 9.41 11.30 -2.49
N GLU A 62 8.35 12.10 -2.34
CA GLU A 62 7.18 11.75 -1.55
C GLU A 62 6.46 10.50 -2.06
N THR A 63 6.33 10.34 -3.36
CA THR A 63 5.68 9.19 -3.98
C THR A 63 6.41 7.89 -3.64
N HIS A 64 7.74 7.89 -3.77
CA HIS A 64 8.55 6.72 -3.42
C HIS A 64 8.49 6.40 -1.92
N PHE A 65 8.53 7.45 -1.06
CA PHE A 65 8.39 7.28 0.38
C PHE A 65 7.04 6.63 0.74
N LYS A 66 5.94 7.15 0.22
CA LYS A 66 4.59 6.61 0.44
C LYS A 66 4.45 5.18 -0.05
N ALA A 67 4.87 4.90 -1.28
CA ALA A 67 4.80 3.55 -1.85
C ALA A 67 5.57 2.52 -1.00
N TYR A 68 6.79 2.87 -0.57
CA TYR A 68 7.57 2.00 0.30
C TYR A 68 6.92 1.81 1.68
N PHE A 69 6.40 2.88 2.29
CA PHE A 69 5.72 2.84 3.58
C PHE A 69 4.56 1.85 3.56
N TYR A 70 3.62 2.02 2.63
CA TYR A 70 2.44 1.15 2.55
C TYR A 70 2.77 -0.28 2.15
N LYS A 71 3.73 -0.48 1.24
CA LYS A 71 4.23 -1.82 0.88
C LYS A 71 4.82 -2.54 2.09
N SER A 72 5.60 -1.83 2.90
CA SER A 72 6.20 -2.39 4.12
C SER A 72 5.15 -2.70 5.18
N LEU A 73 4.17 -1.80 5.39
CA LEU A 73 3.03 -2.07 6.29
C LEU A 73 2.28 -3.32 5.87
N ARG A 74 1.93 -3.44 4.60
CA ARG A 74 1.25 -4.62 4.05
C ARG A 74 2.03 -5.89 4.35
N ASN A 75 3.29 -5.93 3.97
CA ASN A 75 4.12 -7.13 4.13
C ASN A 75 4.26 -7.55 5.59
N ASN A 76 4.49 -6.59 6.51
CA ASN A 76 4.60 -6.90 7.94
C ASN A 76 3.25 -7.32 8.54
N THR A 77 2.15 -6.72 8.10
CA THR A 77 0.80 -7.13 8.53
C THR A 77 0.48 -8.56 8.09
N ILE A 78 0.77 -8.92 6.85
CA ILE A 78 0.58 -10.28 6.35
C ILE A 78 1.43 -11.27 7.16
N LYS A 79 2.71 -10.97 7.38
CA LYS A 79 3.59 -11.82 8.21
C LYS A 79 3.02 -12.02 9.61
N ARG A 80 2.49 -10.99 10.24
CA ARG A 80 1.89 -11.08 11.59
C ARG A 80 0.66 -11.99 11.60
N ILE A 81 -0.24 -11.84 10.62
CA ILE A 81 -1.44 -12.67 10.48
C ILE A 81 -1.07 -14.14 10.28
N THR A 82 -0.07 -14.40 9.42
CA THR A 82 0.40 -15.76 9.15
C THR A 82 0.97 -16.40 10.41
N ARG A 83 1.84 -15.70 11.14
CA ARG A 83 2.42 -16.20 12.39
C ARG A 83 1.37 -16.49 13.46
N SER A 84 0.35 -15.64 13.61
CA SER A 84 -0.71 -15.87 14.60
C SER A 84 -1.59 -17.07 14.25
N LYS A 85 -1.81 -17.36 12.96
CA LYS A 85 -2.52 -18.56 12.52
C LYS A 85 -1.71 -19.84 12.80
N HIS A 86 -0.39 -19.83 12.52
CA HIS A 86 0.48 -20.98 12.82
C HIS A 86 0.67 -21.21 14.32
N ALA A 87 0.56 -20.18 15.16
CA ALA A 87 0.61 -20.35 16.61
C ALA A 87 -0.65 -21.05 17.18
N LEU A 88 -1.73 -21.10 16.43
CA LEU A 88 -2.96 -21.83 16.79
C LEU A 88 -2.94 -23.29 16.33
N ASP A 89 -2.11 -23.62 15.34
CA ASP A 89 -1.87 -24.98 14.86
C ASP A 89 -0.57 -25.53 15.49
N LEU A 90 -0.67 -26.03 16.72
CA LEU A 90 0.42 -26.41 17.61
C LEU A 90 1.18 -27.69 17.22
N ASP A 91 1.33 -28.05 15.94
CA ASP A 91 2.10 -29.24 15.54
C ASP A 91 2.87 -29.15 14.21
N SER A 92 3.14 -27.97 13.65
CA SER A 92 4.00 -27.90 12.49
C SER A 92 5.25 -27.05 12.73
N VAL A 93 6.36 -27.77 12.83
CA VAL A 93 7.74 -27.24 12.79
C VAL A 93 7.86 -26.24 11.65
N GLY A 94 8.17 -24.99 11.98
CA GLY A 94 8.26 -23.90 11.02
C GLY A 94 9.31 -24.18 9.94
N ASN A 95 8.83 -24.34 8.71
CA ASN A 95 9.63 -24.28 7.51
C ASN A 95 9.51 -22.88 6.93
N GLU A 96 10.63 -22.14 6.84
CA GLU A 96 10.69 -20.82 6.18
C GLU A 96 10.13 -20.87 4.74
N GLU A 97 10.20 -22.03 4.08
CA GLU A 97 9.62 -22.27 2.75
C GLU A 97 8.08 -22.25 2.75
N SER A 98 7.43 -22.67 3.84
CA SER A 98 5.95 -22.62 3.94
C SER A 98 5.43 -21.20 4.11
N ASP A 99 6.16 -20.33 4.81
CA ASP A 99 5.83 -18.92 4.99
C ASP A 99 5.92 -18.14 3.65
N ASP A 100 6.93 -18.43 2.84
CA ASP A 100 7.10 -17.82 1.51
C ASP A 100 5.99 -18.27 0.54
N LEU A 101 5.61 -19.56 0.59
CA LEU A 101 4.52 -20.08 -0.21
C LEU A 101 3.16 -19.47 0.17
N PHE A 102 2.88 -19.34 1.47
CA PHE A 102 1.64 -18.72 1.94
C PHE A 102 1.58 -17.22 1.58
N LEU A 103 2.70 -16.50 1.69
CA LEU A 103 2.80 -15.11 1.25
C LEU A 103 2.54 -14.97 -0.25
N LYS A 104 3.07 -15.87 -1.07
CA LYS A 104 2.82 -15.92 -2.52
C LYS A 104 1.37 -16.22 -2.84
N ILE A 105 0.75 -17.18 -2.15
CA ILE A 105 -0.68 -17.51 -2.35
C ILE A 105 -1.55 -16.30 -1.98
N THR A 106 -1.29 -15.65 -0.85
CA THR A 106 -2.03 -14.46 -0.41
C THR A 106 -1.86 -13.30 -1.40
N GLU A 107 -0.67 -13.14 -1.97
CA GLU A 107 -0.41 -12.13 -3.00
C GLU A 107 -1.17 -12.44 -4.31
N ILE A 108 -1.23 -13.70 -4.71
CA ILE A 108 -1.98 -14.14 -5.90
C ILE A 108 -3.48 -13.90 -5.70
N GLU A 109 -4.04 -14.30 -4.55
CA GLU A 109 -5.46 -14.08 -4.24
C GLU A 109 -5.80 -12.58 -4.19
N PHE A 110 -4.94 -11.79 -3.56
CA PHE A 110 -5.06 -10.35 -3.51
C PHE A 110 -5.05 -9.71 -4.91
N ASN A 111 -4.08 -10.08 -5.75
CA ASN A 111 -3.99 -9.60 -7.11
C ASN A 111 -5.20 -10.01 -7.95
N ARG A 112 -5.74 -11.20 -7.70
CA ARG A 112 -6.95 -11.71 -8.35
C ARG A 112 -8.18 -10.86 -8.00
N GLU A 113 -8.37 -10.53 -6.73
CA GLU A 113 -9.50 -9.72 -6.28
C GLU A 113 -9.44 -8.28 -6.81
N ILE A 114 -8.24 -7.69 -6.83
CA ILE A 114 -8.03 -6.38 -7.46
C ILE A 114 -8.34 -6.44 -8.95
N SER A 115 -7.81 -7.42 -9.65
CA SER A 115 -8.05 -7.60 -11.09
C SER A 115 -9.54 -7.77 -11.37
N ARG A 116 -10.27 -8.49 -10.50
CA ARG A 116 -11.71 -8.62 -10.58
C ARG A 116 -12.41 -7.29 -10.40
N ALA A 117 -12.10 -6.54 -9.32
CA ALA A 117 -12.70 -5.23 -9.07
C ALA A 117 -12.42 -4.24 -10.21
N VAL A 118 -11.19 -4.21 -10.73
CA VAL A 118 -10.81 -3.38 -11.89
C VAL A 118 -11.59 -3.80 -13.15
N SER A 119 -11.80 -5.11 -13.36
CA SER A 119 -12.55 -5.62 -14.51
C SER A 119 -14.03 -5.20 -14.51
N GLN A 120 -14.59 -4.95 -13.34
CA GLN A 120 -15.98 -4.50 -13.16
C GLN A 120 -16.15 -2.98 -13.38
N LEU A 121 -15.07 -2.23 -13.47
CA LEU A 121 -15.17 -0.81 -13.78
C LEU A 121 -15.68 -0.59 -15.22
N PRO A 122 -16.49 0.47 -15.46
CA PRO A 122 -16.81 0.91 -16.80
C PRO A 122 -15.54 1.11 -17.64
N GLU A 123 -15.59 0.74 -18.92
CA GLU A 123 -14.44 0.66 -19.84
C GLU A 123 -13.48 1.87 -19.75
N ARG A 124 -14.02 3.09 -19.80
CA ARG A 124 -13.22 4.33 -19.70
C ARG A 124 -12.46 4.44 -18.39
N ARG A 125 -13.09 4.09 -17.26
CA ARG A 125 -12.47 4.13 -15.95
C ARG A 125 -11.42 3.06 -15.81
N ARG A 126 -11.69 1.86 -16.31
CA ARG A 126 -10.77 0.73 -16.32
C ARG A 126 -9.49 1.08 -17.08
N GLN A 127 -9.60 1.64 -18.29
CA GLN A 127 -8.45 2.07 -19.09
C GLN A 127 -7.59 3.10 -18.33
N ILE A 128 -8.21 4.12 -17.71
CA ILE A 128 -7.49 5.13 -16.93
C ILE A 128 -6.75 4.50 -15.76
N ILE A 129 -7.38 3.56 -15.02
CA ILE A 129 -6.74 2.86 -13.90
C ILE A 129 -5.58 2.01 -14.40
N LEU A 130 -5.76 1.20 -15.43
CA LEU A 130 -4.70 0.35 -15.99
C LEU A 130 -3.48 1.18 -16.44
N LEU A 131 -3.70 2.29 -17.16
CA LEU A 131 -2.62 3.19 -17.56
C LEU A 131 -1.94 3.88 -16.35
N SER A 132 -2.73 4.23 -15.31
CA SER A 132 -2.15 4.75 -14.06
C SER A 132 -1.27 3.72 -13.34
N MET A 133 -1.61 2.43 -13.41
CA MET A 133 -0.82 1.34 -12.82
C MET A 133 0.51 1.12 -13.51
N THR A 134 0.63 1.49 -14.80
CA THR A 134 1.92 1.48 -15.52
C THR A 134 2.81 2.68 -15.21
N GLY A 135 2.36 3.58 -14.32
CA GLY A 135 3.13 4.76 -13.92
C GLY A 135 2.95 5.99 -14.83
N MET A 136 2.00 5.95 -15.76
CA MET A 136 1.73 7.10 -16.64
C MET A 136 1.17 8.29 -15.83
N SER A 137 1.65 9.50 -16.16
CA SER A 137 1.12 10.74 -15.60
C SER A 137 -0.30 11.03 -16.13
N VAL A 138 -1.03 11.91 -15.45
CA VAL A 138 -2.38 12.32 -15.88
C VAL A 138 -2.37 12.92 -17.29
N GLU A 139 -1.33 13.67 -17.60
CA GLU A 139 -1.11 14.30 -18.91
C GLU A 139 -0.89 13.22 -19.98
N GLN A 140 -0.02 12.25 -19.72
CA GLN A 140 0.23 11.12 -20.63
C GLN A 140 -1.02 10.27 -20.87
N ILE A 141 -1.84 10.06 -19.84
CA ILE A 141 -3.11 9.34 -19.96
C ILE A 141 -4.11 10.16 -20.80
N ALA A 142 -4.17 11.48 -20.59
CA ALA A 142 -5.02 12.36 -21.37
C ALA A 142 -4.69 12.31 -22.87
N ASP A 143 -3.40 12.37 -23.19
CA ASP A 143 -2.90 12.27 -24.56
C ASP A 143 -3.17 10.89 -25.18
N ALA A 144 -2.89 9.82 -24.47
CA ALA A 144 -3.10 8.44 -24.93
C ALA A 144 -4.56 8.14 -25.22
N LEU A 145 -5.48 8.66 -24.40
CA LEU A 145 -6.92 8.43 -24.54
C LEU A 145 -7.66 9.52 -25.33
N LYS A 146 -6.94 10.55 -25.79
CA LYS A 146 -7.48 11.73 -26.50
C LYS A 146 -8.65 12.40 -25.75
N ILE A 147 -8.46 12.65 -24.46
CA ILE A 147 -9.42 13.31 -23.57
C ILE A 147 -8.74 14.41 -22.75
N SER A 148 -9.53 15.30 -22.15
CA SER A 148 -8.96 16.39 -21.34
C SER A 148 -8.36 15.86 -20.02
N ILE A 149 -7.34 16.55 -19.52
CA ILE A 149 -6.74 16.31 -18.19
C ILE A 149 -7.80 16.30 -17.10
N ASN A 150 -8.76 17.23 -17.17
CA ASN A 150 -9.86 17.30 -16.19
C ASN A 150 -10.78 16.07 -16.28
N THR A 151 -10.99 15.53 -17.48
CA THR A 151 -11.74 14.28 -17.66
C THR A 151 -10.99 13.11 -17.02
N VAL A 152 -9.67 12.99 -17.23
CA VAL A 152 -8.86 11.96 -16.58
C VAL A 152 -8.98 12.06 -15.06
N LYS A 153 -8.76 13.24 -14.47
CA LYS A 153 -8.85 13.46 -13.01
C LYS A 153 -10.22 13.07 -12.46
N SER A 154 -11.30 13.52 -13.11
CA SER A 154 -12.68 13.21 -12.70
C SER A 154 -12.98 11.71 -12.78
N GLN A 155 -12.63 11.06 -13.91
CA GLN A 155 -12.86 9.62 -14.09
C GLN A 155 -11.99 8.78 -13.16
N LYS A 156 -10.76 9.19 -12.90
CA LYS A 156 -9.86 8.54 -11.93
C LYS A 156 -10.46 8.58 -10.51
N THR A 157 -10.96 9.74 -10.06
CA THR A 157 -11.64 9.87 -8.77
C THR A 157 -12.87 8.97 -8.68
N LYS A 158 -13.71 8.94 -9.71
CA LYS A 158 -14.89 8.07 -9.76
C LYS A 158 -14.50 6.58 -9.74
N ALA A 159 -13.44 6.21 -10.44
CA ALA A 159 -12.93 4.85 -10.44
C ALA A 159 -12.46 4.42 -9.04
N TYR A 160 -11.69 5.27 -8.36
CA TYR A 160 -11.25 4.98 -6.99
C TYR A 160 -12.40 4.85 -6.00
N ASN A 161 -13.43 5.69 -6.13
CA ASN A 161 -14.61 5.56 -5.27
C ASN A 161 -15.35 4.23 -5.54
N SER A 162 -15.49 3.83 -6.82
CA SER A 162 -16.09 2.54 -7.17
C SER A 162 -15.26 1.36 -6.64
N LEU A 163 -13.93 1.39 -6.81
CA LEU A 163 -13.04 0.36 -6.28
C LEU A 163 -13.09 0.31 -4.74
N ARG A 164 -13.16 1.45 -4.07
CA ARG A 164 -13.28 1.51 -2.61
C ARG A 164 -14.56 0.85 -2.13
N GLU A 165 -15.68 1.05 -2.80
CA GLU A 165 -16.93 0.41 -2.45
C GLU A 165 -16.87 -1.11 -2.68
N GLU A 166 -16.38 -1.54 -3.84
CA GLU A 166 -16.26 -2.96 -4.19
C GLU A 166 -15.31 -3.72 -3.26
N LEU A 167 -14.21 -3.07 -2.88
CA LEU A 167 -13.17 -3.63 -2.02
C LEU A 167 -13.41 -3.43 -0.52
N LYS A 168 -14.54 -2.81 -0.10
CA LYS A 168 -14.87 -2.61 1.33
C LYS A 168 -14.94 -3.90 2.12
N ASN A 169 -15.41 -4.98 1.51
CA ASN A 169 -15.53 -6.29 2.14
C ASN A 169 -14.28 -7.16 1.99
N ILE A 170 -13.33 -6.70 1.21
CA ILE A 170 -12.07 -7.35 0.98
C ILE A 170 -11.05 -6.48 1.69
N ASN A 171 -10.19 -7.06 2.51
CA ASN A 171 -9.08 -6.41 3.23
C ASN A 171 -8.10 -5.63 2.32
N SER A 172 -8.59 -5.04 1.26
CA SER A 172 -7.84 -4.51 0.10
C SER A 172 -7.77 -2.99 0.03
N PHE A 173 -8.01 -2.28 1.14
CA PHE A 173 -7.74 -0.83 1.24
C PHE A 173 -6.29 -0.44 0.87
N ILE A 174 -5.42 -1.44 0.81
CA ILE A 174 -3.99 -1.34 0.50
C ILE A 174 -3.74 -0.78 -0.90
N PHE A 175 -4.58 -1.15 -1.87
CA PHE A 175 -4.34 -0.86 -3.27
C PHE A 175 -4.59 0.60 -3.63
N LEU A 176 -5.52 1.25 -2.97
CA LEU A 176 -5.90 2.64 -3.25
C LEU A 176 -4.82 3.67 -2.85
N PHE A 177 -3.84 3.26 -2.06
CA PHE A 177 -2.72 4.12 -1.66
C PHE A 177 -1.40 3.81 -2.39
N CYS A 178 -1.34 2.72 -3.16
CA CYS A 178 -0.15 2.37 -3.97
C CYS A 178 -0.26 2.83 -5.45
N LEU A 179 -1.39 3.38 -5.85
CA LEU A 179 -1.66 3.99 -7.15
C LEU A 179 -1.74 5.49 -7.02
#